data_abc6637aee60ac82da252bde5aff694e
#
_entry.id   abc6637aee60ac82da252bde5aff694e
#
_cell.length_a   1.000
_cell.length_b   1.000
_cell.length_c   1.000
_cell.angle_alpha   90.00
_cell.angle_beta   90.00
_cell.angle_gamma   90.00
#
_symmetry.space_group_name_H-M   'P 1'
#
loop_
_entity.id
_entity.type
_entity.pdbx_description
1 polymer ?
#
loop_
_entity_poly.entity_id
_entity_poly.type
_entity_poly.pdbx_seq_one_letter_code
_entity_poly.pdbx_strand_id
1 'polypeptide(L)'
;NGQCFPLYLYEKEENNKNYQRRDAITDEALAHFKAAYPSEDFSKEDIFYYIYSLLHSEEYREKYADNLSKQLPRIPCVKNAADFWAFSQAGRELAELHLNYESVPMYQDVLFKGGLKLLGNQITGGVGDDFYVEKMKFGKKTDEETGKKVDDKTTIIYNSQFTLANIPEEAYDYVVNGKPALEWVMERQSVKTDKASGIVNDANDWAIE
;
A
#
# COMPACT_ATOMS: atom_id res chain seq x y z
N ASN A 1 15.30 7.91 -10.25
CA ASN A 1 15.21 6.59 -10.88
C ASN A 1 14.95 5.56 -9.78
N GLY A 2 13.81 4.88 -9.83
CA GLY A 2 13.49 3.77 -8.94
C GLY A 2 14.11 2.46 -9.45
N GLN A 3 14.43 1.55 -8.53
CA GLN A 3 14.80 0.18 -8.85
C GLN A 3 13.62 -0.73 -8.53
N CYS A 4 13.36 -1.69 -9.40
CA CYS A 4 12.32 -2.69 -9.22
C CYS A 4 12.97 -4.07 -9.14
N PHE A 5 12.55 -4.86 -8.15
CA PHE A 5 12.98 -6.24 -7.93
C PHE A 5 11.76 -7.16 -8.08
N PRO A 6 11.44 -7.60 -9.30
CA PRO A 6 10.25 -8.40 -9.55
C PRO A 6 10.45 -9.85 -9.10
N LEU A 7 9.36 -10.61 -8.97
CA LEU A 7 9.41 -12.06 -8.76
C LEU A 7 9.91 -12.77 -10.01
N TYR A 8 9.45 -12.33 -11.18
CA TYR A 8 9.82 -12.90 -12.48
C TYR A 8 10.36 -11.85 -13.43
N LEU A 9 11.32 -12.24 -14.25
CA LEU A 9 11.82 -11.48 -15.37
C LEU A 9 11.28 -12.07 -16.68
N TYR A 10 10.98 -11.20 -17.64
CA TYR A 10 10.51 -11.59 -18.96
C TYR A 10 11.52 -11.08 -20.00
N GLU A 11 12.25 -12.01 -20.60
CA GLU A 11 13.26 -11.71 -21.62
C GLU A 11 12.71 -12.06 -22.99
N LYS A 12 12.90 -11.14 -23.95
CA LYS A 12 12.45 -11.37 -25.32
C LYS A 12 13.39 -12.35 -26.00
N GLU A 13 12.82 -13.40 -26.56
CA GLU A 13 13.61 -14.34 -27.41
C GLU A 13 14.10 -13.64 -28.67
N GLU A 14 15.38 -13.78 -29.00
CA GLU A 14 16.04 -13.07 -30.13
C GLU A 14 15.35 -13.34 -31.48
N ASN A 15 14.72 -14.50 -31.67
CA ASN A 15 14.13 -14.95 -32.92
C ASN A 15 12.61 -15.06 -32.91
N ASN A 16 11.94 -14.60 -31.85
CA ASN A 16 10.49 -14.78 -31.71
C ASN A 16 9.85 -13.55 -31.08
N LYS A 17 8.53 -13.37 -31.27
CA LYS A 17 7.75 -12.35 -30.58
C LYS A 17 7.39 -12.76 -29.14
N ASN A 18 7.83 -13.93 -28.70
CA ASN A 18 7.51 -14.49 -27.39
C ASN A 18 8.50 -13.99 -26.32
N TYR A 19 8.01 -13.95 -25.09
CA TYR A 19 8.83 -13.66 -23.92
C TYR A 19 9.04 -14.95 -23.13
N GLN A 20 10.30 -15.23 -22.76
CA GLN A 20 10.63 -16.28 -21.82
C GLN A 20 10.62 -15.73 -20.39
N ARG A 21 9.86 -16.38 -19.52
CA ARG A 21 9.84 -16.08 -18.10
C ARG A 21 10.97 -16.81 -17.38
N ARG A 22 11.70 -16.09 -16.53
CA ARG A 22 12.66 -16.68 -15.59
C ARG A 22 12.49 -16.08 -14.19
N ASP A 23 12.97 -16.79 -13.17
CA ASP A 23 12.98 -16.28 -11.82
C ASP A 23 13.96 -15.11 -11.68
N ALA A 24 13.57 -14.08 -10.92
CA ALA A 24 14.47 -12.97 -10.61
C ALA A 24 15.44 -13.31 -9.47
N ILE A 25 15.06 -14.22 -8.56
CA ILE A 25 15.97 -14.76 -7.54
C ILE A 25 16.98 -15.69 -8.25
N THR A 26 18.26 -15.44 -8.01
CA THR A 26 19.35 -16.21 -8.66
C THR A 26 19.55 -17.58 -8.00
N ASP A 27 20.27 -18.47 -8.69
CA ASP A 27 20.63 -19.80 -8.14
C ASP A 27 21.60 -19.66 -6.98
N GLU A 28 22.49 -18.65 -6.99
CA GLU A 28 23.41 -18.36 -5.90
C GLU A 28 22.66 -17.91 -4.65
N ALA A 29 21.61 -17.09 -4.79
CA ALA A 29 20.77 -16.70 -3.68
C ALA A 29 20.04 -17.92 -3.09
N LEU A 30 19.48 -18.79 -3.93
CA LEU A 30 18.86 -20.04 -3.49
C LEU A 30 19.87 -20.91 -2.74
N ALA A 31 21.06 -21.09 -3.29
CA ALA A 31 22.12 -21.89 -2.64
C ALA A 31 22.55 -21.30 -1.29
N HIS A 32 22.61 -19.97 -1.18
CA HIS A 32 22.94 -19.28 0.07
C HIS A 32 21.90 -19.58 1.17
N PHE A 33 20.62 -19.50 0.86
CA PHE A 33 19.56 -19.81 1.81
C PHE A 33 19.50 -21.30 2.13
N LYS A 34 19.70 -22.19 1.16
CA LYS A 34 19.79 -23.65 1.39
C LYS A 34 20.97 -24.04 2.30
N ALA A 35 22.07 -23.33 2.21
CA ALA A 35 23.20 -23.54 3.13
C ALA A 35 22.88 -23.08 4.56
N ALA A 36 22.04 -22.04 4.74
CA ALA A 36 21.61 -21.60 6.04
C ALA A 36 20.57 -22.53 6.68
N TYR A 37 19.73 -23.18 5.86
CA TYR A 37 18.64 -24.07 6.30
C TYR A 37 18.71 -25.43 5.56
N PRO A 38 19.71 -26.28 5.83
CA PRO A 38 20.00 -27.46 5.02
C PRO A 38 18.93 -28.57 5.10
N SER A 39 18.07 -28.54 6.11
CA SER A 39 16.96 -29.51 6.28
C SER A 39 15.66 -29.06 5.58
N GLU A 40 15.62 -27.84 5.04
CA GLU A 40 14.42 -27.27 4.48
C GLU A 40 14.41 -27.36 2.95
N ASP A 41 13.23 -27.63 2.39
CA ASP A 41 12.99 -27.57 0.96
C ASP A 41 12.10 -26.38 0.62
N PHE A 42 12.69 -25.32 0.07
CA PHE A 42 12.01 -24.11 -0.35
C PHE A 42 12.45 -23.68 -1.74
N SER A 43 11.58 -22.95 -2.39
CA SER A 43 11.74 -22.41 -3.74
C SER A 43 12.33 -21.00 -3.72
N LYS A 44 12.68 -20.50 -4.89
CA LYS A 44 13.03 -19.08 -5.11
C LYS A 44 11.87 -18.14 -4.79
N GLU A 45 10.65 -18.59 -5.02
CA GLU A 45 9.43 -17.84 -4.69
C GLU A 45 9.27 -17.67 -3.19
N ASP A 46 9.59 -18.70 -2.38
CA ASP A 46 9.55 -18.58 -0.91
C ASP A 46 10.56 -17.55 -0.40
N ILE A 47 11.75 -17.48 -1.03
CA ILE A 47 12.75 -16.45 -0.74
C ILE A 47 12.24 -15.06 -1.12
N PHE A 48 11.58 -14.92 -2.26
CA PHE A 48 11.01 -13.63 -2.67
C PHE A 48 10.02 -13.11 -1.63
N TYR A 49 9.07 -13.93 -1.19
CA TYR A 49 8.09 -13.52 -0.19
C TYR A 49 8.69 -13.33 1.20
N TYR A 50 9.73 -14.07 1.55
CA TYR A 50 10.52 -13.80 2.75
C TYR A 50 11.12 -12.38 2.71
N ILE A 51 11.76 -12.02 1.59
CA ILE A 51 12.34 -10.68 1.40
C ILE A 51 11.25 -9.62 1.43
N TYR A 52 10.12 -9.89 0.77
CA TYR A 52 8.98 -8.97 0.70
C TYR A 52 8.47 -8.63 2.09
N SER A 53 8.22 -9.61 2.92
CA SER A 53 7.79 -9.44 4.30
C SER A 53 8.84 -8.71 5.15
N LEU A 54 10.12 -9.13 5.04
CA LEU A 54 11.21 -8.53 5.79
C LEU A 54 11.33 -7.02 5.55
N LEU A 55 11.22 -6.59 4.28
CA LEU A 55 11.29 -5.19 3.90
C LEU A 55 10.07 -4.37 4.36
N HIS A 56 8.95 -5.01 4.68
CA HIS A 56 7.79 -4.40 5.30
C HIS A 56 7.81 -4.45 6.82
N SER A 57 8.72 -5.24 7.42
CA SER A 57 8.87 -5.30 8.88
C SER A 57 9.31 -3.95 9.43
N GLU A 58 8.56 -3.43 10.38
CA GLU A 58 8.84 -2.18 11.06
C GLU A 58 10.18 -2.24 11.79
N GLU A 59 10.41 -3.34 12.55
CA GLU A 59 11.66 -3.59 13.25
C GLU A 59 12.89 -3.57 12.33
N TYR A 60 12.79 -4.22 11.15
CA TYR A 60 13.88 -4.20 10.17
C TYR A 60 14.13 -2.80 9.63
N ARG A 61 13.08 -2.07 9.31
CA ARG A 61 13.15 -0.72 8.75
C ARG A 61 13.72 0.28 9.75
N GLU A 62 13.31 0.21 10.99
CA GLU A 62 13.84 1.07 12.07
C GLU A 62 15.31 0.77 12.36
N LYS A 63 15.65 -0.50 12.53
CA LYS A 63 17.01 -0.94 12.83
C LYS A 63 18.02 -0.54 11.77
N TYR A 64 17.62 -0.55 10.50
CA TYR A 64 18.51 -0.27 9.36
C TYR A 64 18.18 1.03 8.63
N ALA A 65 17.44 1.94 9.23
CA ALA A 65 16.98 3.19 8.61
C ALA A 65 18.11 3.98 7.93
N ASP A 66 19.25 4.16 8.62
CA ASP A 66 20.41 4.86 8.10
C ASP A 66 21.06 4.17 6.89
N ASN A 67 21.03 2.85 6.85
CA ASN A 67 21.58 2.07 5.75
C ASN A 67 20.65 2.12 4.55
N LEU A 68 19.35 1.93 4.77
CA LEU A 68 18.31 1.91 3.73
C LEU A 68 18.19 3.25 3.00
N SER A 69 18.55 4.35 3.64
CA SER A 69 18.60 5.67 3.01
C SER A 69 19.75 5.87 2.01
N LYS A 70 20.79 5.00 2.05
CA LYS A 70 22.05 5.19 1.32
C LYS A 70 22.38 4.07 0.34
N GLN A 71 21.85 2.87 0.58
CA GLN A 71 22.21 1.68 -0.21
C GLN A 71 21.06 0.68 -0.26
N LEU A 72 21.15 -0.29 -1.18
CA LEU A 72 20.19 -1.38 -1.26
C LEU A 72 20.15 -2.20 0.04
N PRO A 73 18.96 -2.73 0.39
CA PRO A 73 18.80 -3.56 1.57
C PRO A 73 19.70 -4.80 1.50
N ARG A 74 20.31 -5.13 2.64
CA ARG A 74 21.00 -6.41 2.83
C ARG A 74 20.05 -7.37 3.53
N ILE A 75 19.81 -8.50 2.91
CA ILE A 75 18.85 -9.48 3.38
C ILE A 75 19.56 -10.52 4.25
N PRO A 76 19.32 -10.54 5.56
CA PRO A 76 19.89 -11.56 6.44
C PRO A 76 19.15 -12.88 6.29
N CYS A 77 19.81 -14.00 6.57
CA CYS A 77 19.12 -15.22 6.95
C CYS A 77 18.73 -15.12 8.43
N VAL A 78 17.45 -15.27 8.76
CA VAL A 78 17.00 -15.33 10.17
C VAL A 78 17.53 -16.59 10.85
N LYS A 79 17.56 -16.57 12.19
CA LYS A 79 18.26 -17.59 12.95
C LYS A 79 17.66 -18.98 12.82
N ASN A 80 16.34 -19.09 12.69
CA ASN A 80 15.62 -20.35 12.67
C ASN A 80 14.84 -20.52 11.36
N ALA A 81 14.76 -21.74 10.83
CA ALA A 81 13.95 -22.01 9.64
C ALA A 81 12.46 -21.73 9.84
N ALA A 82 11.94 -21.94 11.05
CA ALA A 82 10.55 -21.60 11.38
C ALA A 82 10.26 -20.09 11.20
N ASP A 83 11.20 -19.23 11.58
CA ASP A 83 11.06 -17.77 11.39
C ASP A 83 11.11 -17.41 9.90
N PHE A 84 11.98 -18.07 9.10
CA PHE A 84 12.00 -17.90 7.65
C PHE A 84 10.62 -18.20 7.04
N TRP A 85 10.02 -19.33 7.40
CA TRP A 85 8.70 -19.74 6.91
C TRP A 85 7.60 -18.78 7.36
N ALA A 86 7.66 -18.32 8.61
CA ALA A 86 6.71 -17.32 9.11
C ALA A 86 6.77 -16.00 8.30
N PHE A 87 7.98 -15.51 8.02
CA PHE A 87 8.17 -14.33 7.16
C PHE A 87 7.70 -14.60 5.74
N SER A 88 8.03 -15.75 5.14
CA SER A 88 7.61 -16.11 3.78
C SER A 88 6.08 -16.17 3.67
N GLN A 89 5.41 -16.76 4.64
CA GLN A 89 3.96 -16.82 4.67
C GLN A 89 3.32 -15.44 4.84
N ALA A 90 3.80 -14.64 5.79
CA ALA A 90 3.34 -13.27 5.99
C ALA A 90 3.55 -12.41 4.71
N GLY A 91 4.66 -12.63 4.00
CA GLY A 91 4.93 -11.95 2.73
C GLY A 91 3.95 -12.33 1.62
N ARG A 92 3.51 -13.59 1.54
CA ARG A 92 2.47 -14.03 0.60
C ARG A 92 1.13 -13.39 0.91
N GLU A 93 0.74 -13.40 2.17
CA GLU A 93 -0.52 -12.80 2.64
C GLU A 93 -0.54 -11.29 2.37
N LEU A 94 0.58 -10.59 2.67
CA LEU A 94 0.71 -9.17 2.40
C LEU A 94 0.68 -8.85 0.90
N ALA A 95 1.35 -9.67 0.08
CA ALA A 95 1.33 -9.51 -1.37
C ALA A 95 -0.07 -9.71 -1.95
N GLU A 96 -0.82 -10.71 -1.45
CA GLU A 96 -2.22 -10.93 -1.84
C GLU A 96 -3.09 -9.71 -1.52
N LEU A 97 -2.94 -9.14 -0.32
CA LEU A 97 -3.64 -7.90 0.05
C LEU A 97 -3.27 -6.72 -0.84
N HIS A 98 -1.99 -6.59 -1.23
CA HIS A 98 -1.54 -5.51 -2.10
C HIS A 98 -2.00 -5.65 -3.56
N LEU A 99 -2.09 -6.88 -4.05
CA LEU A 99 -2.51 -7.16 -5.43
C LEU A 99 -4.04 -7.09 -5.58
N ASN A 100 -4.77 -7.55 -4.57
CA ASN A 100 -6.21 -7.76 -4.62
C ASN A 100 -6.95 -6.88 -3.60
N TYR A 101 -6.40 -5.72 -3.22
CA TYR A 101 -6.98 -4.82 -2.21
C TYR A 101 -8.41 -4.39 -2.56
N GLU A 102 -8.75 -4.29 -3.85
CA GLU A 102 -10.10 -3.91 -4.30
C GLU A 102 -11.15 -4.99 -4.05
N SER A 103 -10.72 -6.25 -3.91
CA SER A 103 -11.62 -7.38 -3.59
C SER A 103 -11.75 -7.66 -2.09
N VAL A 104 -10.97 -6.97 -1.25
CA VAL A 104 -11.08 -7.08 0.21
C VAL A 104 -12.42 -6.48 0.66
N PRO A 105 -13.18 -7.14 1.57
CA PRO A 105 -14.41 -6.57 2.10
C PRO A 105 -14.17 -5.18 2.70
N MET A 106 -15.04 -4.24 2.36
CA MET A 106 -14.98 -2.90 2.93
C MET A 106 -15.16 -2.95 4.44
N TYR A 107 -14.45 -2.09 5.16
CA TYR A 107 -14.62 -1.93 6.60
C TYR A 107 -16.03 -1.41 6.91
N GLN A 108 -16.80 -2.18 7.71
CA GLN A 108 -18.24 -1.99 7.86
C GLN A 108 -18.62 -0.90 8.86
N ASP A 109 -17.71 -0.51 9.76
CA ASP A 109 -18.01 0.42 10.84
C ASP A 109 -17.86 1.90 10.46
N VAL A 110 -17.45 2.20 9.22
CA VAL A 110 -17.46 3.56 8.70
C VAL A 110 -18.90 4.04 8.49
N LEU A 111 -19.19 5.20 9.01
CA LEU A 111 -20.51 5.84 8.89
C LEU A 111 -20.50 6.81 7.71
N PHE A 112 -21.33 6.54 6.73
CA PHE A 112 -21.52 7.42 5.57
C PHE A 112 -22.65 8.42 5.86
N LYS A 113 -22.36 9.71 5.67
CA LYS A 113 -23.34 10.80 5.80
C LYS A 113 -23.61 11.45 4.45
N GLY A 114 -24.76 12.11 4.30
CA GLY A 114 -25.17 12.73 3.04
C GLY A 114 -26.03 11.83 2.16
N GLY A 115 -26.61 10.78 2.73
CA GLY A 115 -27.51 9.85 2.00
C GLY A 115 -26.81 8.60 1.46
N LEU A 116 -25.48 8.52 1.55
CA LEU A 116 -24.75 7.30 1.22
C LEU A 116 -25.00 6.18 2.22
N LYS A 117 -25.06 4.96 1.74
CA LYS A 117 -25.20 3.74 2.55
C LYS A 117 -24.25 2.68 2.04
N LEU A 118 -23.67 1.91 2.94
CA LEU A 118 -22.90 0.72 2.65
C LEU A 118 -23.83 -0.50 2.76
N LEU A 119 -23.94 -1.25 1.66
CA LEU A 119 -24.68 -2.51 1.59
C LEU A 119 -23.72 -3.61 1.14
N GLY A 120 -23.20 -4.39 2.10
CA GLY A 120 -22.08 -5.31 1.83
C GLY A 120 -20.84 -4.53 1.35
N ASN A 121 -20.37 -4.81 0.14
CA ASN A 121 -19.24 -4.10 -0.48
C ASN A 121 -19.68 -3.05 -1.52
N GLN A 122 -20.91 -2.58 -1.46
CA GLN A 122 -21.41 -1.57 -2.40
C GLN A 122 -21.86 -0.31 -1.68
N ILE A 123 -21.39 0.84 -2.18
CA ILE A 123 -21.87 2.14 -1.74
C ILE A 123 -23.08 2.52 -2.62
N THR A 124 -24.18 2.91 -1.99
CA THR A 124 -25.42 3.33 -2.63
C THR A 124 -25.87 4.69 -2.14
N GLY A 125 -26.73 5.37 -2.88
CA GLY A 125 -27.34 6.66 -2.50
C GLY A 125 -26.68 7.88 -3.16
N GLY A 126 -25.69 7.68 -4.06
CA GLY A 126 -25.13 8.72 -4.91
C GLY A 126 -25.09 8.24 -6.37
N VAL A 127 -25.06 9.15 -7.33
CA VAL A 127 -24.96 8.86 -8.75
C VAL A 127 -24.00 9.86 -9.44
N GLY A 128 -23.12 9.33 -10.29
CA GLY A 128 -22.28 10.15 -11.18
C GLY A 128 -21.60 11.34 -10.48
N ASP A 129 -21.99 12.54 -10.87
CA ASP A 129 -21.38 13.80 -10.41
C ASP A 129 -21.50 14.06 -8.91
N ASP A 130 -22.37 13.34 -8.18
CA ASP A 130 -22.44 13.45 -6.72
C ASP A 130 -21.11 13.07 -6.06
N PHE A 131 -20.32 12.22 -6.71
CA PHE A 131 -19.01 11.79 -6.24
C PHE A 131 -17.85 12.70 -6.66
N TYR A 132 -18.13 13.79 -7.38
CA TYR A 132 -17.09 14.74 -7.75
C TYR A 132 -16.41 15.34 -6.51
N VAL A 133 -15.08 15.34 -6.53
CA VAL A 133 -14.26 15.81 -5.40
C VAL A 133 -13.24 16.86 -5.86
N GLU A 134 -13.35 18.06 -5.35
CA GLU A 134 -12.29 19.08 -5.51
C GLU A 134 -11.13 18.84 -4.55
N LYS A 135 -11.44 18.55 -3.29
CA LYS A 135 -10.46 18.31 -2.23
C LYS A 135 -11.11 17.72 -1.00
N MET A 136 -10.66 16.55 -0.60
CA MET A 136 -11.01 15.98 0.70
C MET A 136 -10.34 16.73 1.85
N LYS A 137 -10.99 16.75 3.02
CA LYS A 137 -10.49 17.41 4.23
C LYS A 137 -10.84 16.58 5.46
N PHE A 138 -10.03 16.70 6.50
CA PHE A 138 -10.44 16.21 7.81
C PHE A 138 -11.56 17.05 8.39
N GLY A 139 -12.41 16.43 9.19
CA GLY A 139 -13.30 17.11 10.09
C GLY A 139 -12.52 17.99 11.06
N LYS A 140 -13.23 18.76 11.90
CA LYS A 140 -12.59 19.58 12.95
C LYS A 140 -13.20 19.25 14.29
N LYS A 141 -12.36 19.06 15.29
CA LYS A 141 -12.75 18.94 16.70
C LYS A 141 -12.05 20.01 17.55
N THR A 142 -12.60 20.26 18.72
CA THR A 142 -11.95 21.15 19.69
C THR A 142 -11.05 20.29 20.56
N ASP A 143 -9.79 20.61 20.62
CA ASP A 143 -8.84 20.01 21.54
C ASP A 143 -9.19 20.43 22.97
N GLU A 144 -9.37 19.47 23.85
CA GLU A 144 -9.86 19.70 25.22
C GLU A 144 -8.84 20.42 26.10
N GLU A 145 -7.55 20.25 25.83
CA GLU A 145 -6.49 20.86 26.62
C GLU A 145 -6.21 22.32 26.19
N THR A 146 -6.19 22.55 24.89
CA THR A 146 -5.80 23.86 24.34
C THR A 146 -6.98 24.73 23.94
N GLY A 147 -8.20 24.17 23.83
CA GLY A 147 -9.40 24.84 23.31
C GLY A 147 -9.34 25.20 21.82
N LYS A 148 -8.30 24.78 21.11
CA LYS A 148 -8.10 25.09 19.69
C LYS A 148 -8.82 24.10 18.79
N LYS A 149 -9.17 24.55 17.59
CA LYS A 149 -9.66 23.67 16.53
C LYS A 149 -8.48 22.89 15.91
N VAL A 150 -8.56 21.56 15.99
CA VAL A 150 -7.62 20.61 15.41
C VAL A 150 -8.32 19.71 14.39
N ASP A 151 -7.55 19.02 13.57
CA ASP A 151 -8.08 18.02 12.65
C ASP A 151 -8.67 16.83 13.42
N ASP A 152 -9.87 16.44 13.02
CA ASP A 152 -10.52 15.22 13.49
C ASP A 152 -10.28 14.11 12.45
N LYS A 153 -9.28 13.27 12.72
CA LYS A 153 -8.90 12.18 11.81
C LYS A 153 -9.93 11.04 11.75
N THR A 154 -10.88 11.00 12.68
CA THR A 154 -12.00 10.04 12.61
C THR A 154 -13.07 10.43 11.60
N THR A 155 -12.96 11.62 11.00
CA THR A 155 -13.93 12.17 10.06
C THR A 155 -13.24 12.73 8.83
N ILE A 156 -13.65 12.26 7.64
CA ILE A 156 -13.22 12.78 6.34
C ILE A 156 -14.43 13.42 5.64
N ILE A 157 -14.33 14.69 5.35
CA ILE A 157 -15.26 15.41 4.48
C ILE A 157 -14.80 15.12 3.04
N TYR A 158 -15.53 14.22 2.36
CA TYR A 158 -15.24 13.79 1.00
C TYR A 158 -15.47 14.93 0.01
N ASN A 159 -16.68 15.53 0.04
CA ASN A 159 -17.04 16.72 -0.69
C ASN A 159 -18.12 17.52 0.08
N SER A 160 -18.84 18.43 -0.58
CA SER A 160 -19.89 19.21 0.04
C SER A 160 -21.14 18.41 0.46
N GLN A 161 -21.34 17.22 -0.13
CA GLN A 161 -22.49 16.37 0.10
C GLN A 161 -22.16 15.22 1.06
N PHE A 162 -20.99 14.59 0.90
CA PHE A 162 -20.65 13.35 1.55
C PHE A 162 -19.56 13.49 2.60
N THR A 163 -19.77 12.81 3.71
CA THR A 163 -18.80 12.73 4.81
C THR A 163 -18.70 11.29 5.29
N LEU A 164 -17.48 10.83 5.51
CA LEU A 164 -17.18 9.55 6.15
C LEU A 164 -16.81 9.84 7.61
N ALA A 165 -17.43 9.14 8.54
CA ALA A 165 -17.16 9.26 9.95
C ALA A 165 -16.86 7.89 10.57
N ASN A 166 -16.41 7.88 11.81
CA ASN A 166 -16.00 6.67 12.53
C ASN A 166 -14.84 5.93 11.84
N ILE A 167 -13.91 6.69 11.25
CA ILE A 167 -12.67 6.12 10.73
C ILE A 167 -11.80 5.71 11.91
N PRO A 168 -11.36 4.44 12.00
CA PRO A 168 -10.54 3.98 13.11
C PRO A 168 -9.13 4.58 13.04
N GLU A 169 -8.48 4.76 14.20
CA GLU A 169 -7.13 5.31 14.26
C GLU A 169 -6.11 4.40 13.55
N GLU A 170 -6.31 3.10 13.60
CA GLU A 170 -5.49 2.09 12.94
C GLU A 170 -5.45 2.23 11.41
N ALA A 171 -6.43 2.92 10.79
CA ALA A 171 -6.41 3.24 9.36
C ALA A 171 -5.23 4.13 8.96
N TYR A 172 -4.56 4.76 9.91
CA TYR A 172 -3.39 5.61 9.69
C TYR A 172 -2.05 4.92 9.96
N ASP A 173 -2.06 3.68 10.45
CA ASP A 173 -0.83 2.92 10.77
C ASP A 173 -0.10 2.42 9.51
N TYR A 174 -0.83 2.23 8.40
CA TYR A 174 -0.21 1.88 7.13
C TYR A 174 0.45 3.10 6.48
N VAL A 175 1.74 3.24 6.72
CA VAL A 175 2.55 4.39 6.29
C VAL A 175 3.39 4.07 5.05
N VAL A 176 3.24 4.87 4.01
CA VAL A 176 4.01 4.80 2.76
C VAL A 176 4.78 6.11 2.58
N ASN A 177 6.11 6.03 2.45
CA ASN A 177 6.98 7.21 2.29
C ASN A 177 6.72 8.31 3.35
N GLY A 178 6.57 7.90 4.61
CA GLY A 178 6.43 8.82 5.75
C GLY A 178 5.05 9.46 5.91
N LYS A 179 4.03 9.00 5.16
CA LYS A 179 2.65 9.49 5.26
C LYS A 179 1.67 8.31 5.24
N PRO A 180 0.61 8.32 6.05
CA PRO A 180 -0.46 7.31 5.97
C PRO A 180 -1.03 7.18 4.57
N ALA A 181 -1.29 5.94 4.13
CA ALA A 181 -1.85 5.66 2.80
C ALA A 181 -3.19 6.37 2.58
N LEU A 182 -4.04 6.43 3.60
CA LEU A 182 -5.31 7.15 3.55
C LEU A 182 -5.11 8.66 3.26
N GLU A 183 -4.10 9.29 3.86
CA GLU A 183 -3.77 10.70 3.59
C GLU A 183 -3.22 10.90 2.16
N TRP A 184 -2.53 9.90 1.59
CA TRP A 184 -2.15 9.93 0.19
C TRP A 184 -3.36 9.93 -0.74
N VAL A 185 -4.35 9.07 -0.48
CA VAL A 185 -5.60 9.04 -1.25
C VAL A 185 -6.29 10.40 -1.19
N MET A 186 -6.46 10.97 0.01
CA MET A 186 -7.08 12.28 0.20
C MET A 186 -6.35 13.40 -0.55
N GLU A 187 -5.02 13.34 -0.61
CA GLU A 187 -4.21 14.35 -1.32
C GLU A 187 -4.27 14.18 -2.84
N ARG A 188 -4.30 12.93 -3.32
CA ARG A 188 -4.27 12.62 -4.75
C ARG A 188 -5.63 12.76 -5.40
N GLN A 189 -6.70 12.38 -4.72
CA GLN A 189 -8.07 12.61 -5.18
C GLN A 189 -8.43 14.09 -5.02
N SER A 190 -7.95 14.91 -5.93
CA SER A 190 -8.13 16.38 -5.86
C SER A 190 -7.95 17.02 -7.22
N VAL A 191 -8.57 18.20 -7.38
CA VAL A 191 -8.37 19.08 -8.54
C VAL A 191 -7.26 20.08 -8.21
N LYS A 192 -6.21 20.13 -9.03
CA LYS A 192 -5.08 21.03 -8.85
C LYS A 192 -4.70 21.70 -10.17
N THR A 193 -4.58 23.01 -10.15
CA THR A 193 -4.03 23.76 -11.28
C THR A 193 -2.55 24.03 -11.07
N ASP A 194 -1.72 23.59 -11.98
CA ASP A 194 -0.31 23.95 -12.00
C ASP A 194 -0.17 25.45 -12.37
N LYS A 195 0.44 26.21 -11.47
CA LYS A 195 0.53 27.68 -11.62
C LYS A 195 1.45 28.12 -12.74
N ALA A 196 2.42 27.31 -13.14
CA ALA A 196 3.38 27.67 -14.16
C ALA A 196 2.86 27.37 -15.57
N SER A 197 2.21 26.23 -15.75
CA SER A 197 1.69 25.79 -17.06
C SER A 197 0.21 26.10 -17.27
N GLY A 198 -0.54 26.39 -16.20
CA GLY A 198 -2.00 26.55 -16.25
C GLY A 198 -2.76 25.22 -16.45
N ILE A 199 -2.06 24.09 -16.45
CA ILE A 199 -2.67 22.76 -16.63
C ILE A 199 -3.49 22.42 -15.39
N VAL A 200 -4.74 22.04 -15.61
CA VAL A 200 -5.62 21.50 -14.56
C VAL A 200 -5.42 19.99 -14.52
N ASN A 201 -5.01 19.48 -13.36
CA ASN A 201 -4.98 18.05 -13.05
C ASN A 201 -6.24 17.74 -12.25
N ASP A 202 -7.20 17.08 -12.86
CA ASP A 202 -8.45 16.66 -12.25
C ASP A 202 -8.43 15.15 -12.06
N ALA A 203 -8.44 14.71 -10.80
CA ALA A 203 -8.45 13.28 -10.49
C ALA A 203 -9.81 12.61 -10.80
N ASN A 204 -10.86 13.38 -11.00
CA ASN A 204 -12.19 12.85 -11.38
C ASN A 204 -12.24 12.45 -12.86
N ASP A 205 -11.33 12.98 -13.71
CA ASP A 205 -11.20 12.56 -15.12
C ASP A 205 -10.73 11.12 -15.29
N TRP A 206 -10.17 10.53 -14.24
CA TRP A 206 -9.70 9.15 -14.20
C TRP A 206 -10.70 8.21 -13.53
N ALA A 207 -11.99 8.54 -13.60
CA ALA A 207 -13.04 7.65 -13.13
C ALA A 207 -12.87 6.28 -13.82
N ILE A 208 -12.63 5.27 -13.00
CA ILE A 208 -12.52 3.88 -13.44
C ILE A 208 -13.91 3.50 -13.96
N GLU A 209 -13.99 3.15 -15.25
CA GLU A 209 -15.19 2.57 -15.85
C GLU A 209 -15.52 1.21 -15.22
#